data_cfe1568fc3b9fdcbd4b3f2f439c6257d
#
_entry.id   cfe1568fc3b9fdcbd4b3f2f439c6257d
#
_cell.length_a   1.000
_cell.length_b   1.000
_cell.length_c   1.000
_cell.angle_alpha   90.00
_cell.angle_beta   90.00
_cell.angle_gamma   90.00
#
_symmetry.space_group_name_H-M   'P 1'
#
loop_
_entity.id
_entity.type
_entity.pdbx_description
1 polymer ?
#
loop_
_entity_poly.entity_id
_entity_poly.type
_entity_poly.pdbx_seq_one_letter_code
_entity_poly.pdbx_strand_id
1 'polypeptide(L)'
;MILTIIVFLLILTVLVLIHEAGHFFVAKKLGIKVEEFGFGLPPRAFGIKKGETTYSINWLPIGGFVKLYGEDQAGAGKITNQKSQITNHKDINRAFFSRPVWQRALVVGAGVVMNFLLAVLILTYFFGISGVQSPGNKVFVTDVVKDSPAQKAGLKTGDQIVSINDEKITSPSQLVSITKQHLGEKITLKVSRESKSQRVEENIKIIPRKTYPSSQGPIGVGISSDVITKKYPLYQAPFVGLMQALNYSWLILSGLIGVVSQLILHAQVPKGVAGPVGIAQLTGQFVAVGPLAVLSFVSLLSLNLAILNILPIPALDGGRLFFILIEGVTGRKVSQRFEGYAHAIGMALLLALIAVITLSDIIRFISGQPILPKP
;
A
#
# COMPACT_ATOMS: atom_id res chain seq x y z
N MET A 1 -8.03 -22.18 3.83
CA MET A 1 -7.33 -22.06 2.53
C MET A 1 -8.26 -21.63 1.40
N ILE A 2 -9.37 -22.32 1.12
CA ILE A 2 -10.33 -21.96 0.05
C ILE A 2 -10.86 -20.53 0.22
N LEU A 3 -11.33 -20.16 1.43
CA LEU A 3 -11.82 -18.81 1.73
C LEU A 3 -10.75 -17.73 1.42
N THR A 4 -9.50 -17.97 1.78
CA THR A 4 -8.38 -17.05 1.51
C THR A 4 -8.22 -16.80 0.01
N ILE A 5 -8.27 -17.86 -0.81
CA ILE A 5 -8.16 -17.75 -2.26
C ILE A 5 -9.35 -16.98 -2.85
N ILE A 6 -10.55 -17.26 -2.38
CA ILE A 6 -11.76 -16.54 -2.84
C ILE A 6 -11.66 -15.06 -2.49
N VAL A 7 -11.31 -14.74 -1.24
CA VAL A 7 -11.16 -13.34 -0.80
C VAL A 7 -10.04 -12.63 -1.55
N PHE A 8 -8.90 -13.29 -1.77
CA PHE A 8 -7.80 -12.75 -2.55
C PHE A 8 -8.22 -12.40 -3.99
N LEU A 9 -8.86 -13.35 -4.68
CA LEU A 9 -9.36 -13.10 -6.04
C LEU A 9 -10.42 -12.00 -6.08
N LEU A 10 -11.31 -11.96 -5.08
CA LEU A 10 -12.32 -10.90 -4.97
C LEU A 10 -11.67 -9.52 -4.78
N ILE A 11 -10.68 -9.41 -3.90
CA ILE A 11 -9.94 -8.16 -3.68
C ILE A 11 -9.29 -7.70 -4.98
N LEU A 12 -8.53 -8.57 -5.66
CA LEU A 12 -7.89 -8.21 -6.93
C LEU A 12 -8.91 -7.79 -7.98
N THR A 13 -10.02 -8.54 -8.09
CA THR A 13 -11.12 -8.20 -8.99
C THR A 13 -11.67 -6.80 -8.75
N VAL A 14 -12.00 -6.49 -7.50
CA VAL A 14 -12.57 -5.17 -7.13
C VAL A 14 -11.57 -4.06 -7.42
N LEU A 15 -10.30 -4.22 -7.06
CA LEU A 15 -9.26 -3.22 -7.28
C LEU A 15 -9.04 -2.92 -8.76
N VAL A 16 -8.97 -3.98 -9.58
CA VAL A 16 -8.78 -3.82 -11.02
C VAL A 16 -10.04 -3.24 -11.68
N LEU A 17 -11.23 -3.70 -11.32
CA LEU A 17 -12.47 -3.15 -11.89
C LEU A 17 -12.67 -1.67 -11.57
N ILE A 18 -12.30 -1.23 -10.36
CA ILE A 18 -12.35 0.19 -9.98
C ILE A 18 -11.34 1.00 -10.79
N HIS A 19 -10.15 0.46 -11.00
CA HIS A 19 -9.14 1.05 -11.86
C HIS A 19 -9.65 1.24 -13.30
N GLU A 20 -10.13 0.16 -13.92
CA GLU A 20 -10.68 0.17 -15.28
C GLU A 20 -11.91 1.08 -15.41
N ALA A 21 -12.75 1.13 -14.36
CA ALA A 21 -13.89 2.04 -14.31
C ALA A 21 -13.46 3.50 -14.40
N GLY A 22 -12.29 3.87 -13.87
CA GLY A 22 -11.72 5.21 -14.01
C GLY A 22 -11.51 5.57 -15.48
N HIS A 23 -10.81 4.74 -16.23
CA HIS A 23 -10.59 4.92 -17.67
C HIS A 23 -11.92 4.98 -18.42
N PHE A 24 -12.82 4.05 -18.12
CA PHE A 24 -14.12 3.95 -18.75
C PHE A 24 -14.96 5.22 -18.58
N PHE A 25 -15.15 5.69 -17.35
CA PHE A 25 -16.01 6.84 -17.07
C PHE A 25 -15.45 8.14 -17.66
N VAL A 26 -14.13 8.34 -17.54
CA VAL A 26 -13.49 9.54 -18.09
C VAL A 26 -13.52 9.52 -19.62
N ALA A 27 -13.24 8.39 -20.26
CA ALA A 27 -13.34 8.25 -21.70
C ALA A 27 -14.75 8.54 -22.22
N LYS A 28 -15.77 7.96 -21.58
CA LYS A 28 -17.17 8.22 -21.92
C LYS A 28 -17.56 9.69 -21.76
N LYS A 29 -17.16 10.32 -20.64
CA LYS A 29 -17.45 11.73 -20.36
C LYS A 29 -16.79 12.67 -21.39
N LEU A 30 -15.62 12.31 -21.90
CA LEU A 30 -14.92 13.04 -22.93
C LEU A 30 -15.39 12.70 -24.37
N GLY A 31 -16.40 11.84 -24.52
CA GLY A 31 -16.96 11.45 -25.82
C GLY A 31 -16.07 10.52 -26.62
N ILE A 32 -15.10 9.86 -26.01
CA ILE A 32 -14.29 8.80 -26.62
C ILE A 32 -15.16 7.55 -26.70
N LYS A 33 -15.13 6.86 -27.84
CA LYS A 33 -15.88 5.63 -28.02
C LYS A 33 -15.20 4.48 -27.27
N VAL A 34 -15.94 3.85 -26.37
CA VAL A 34 -15.47 2.65 -25.64
C VAL A 34 -16.08 1.41 -26.32
N GLU A 35 -15.22 0.58 -26.87
CA GLU A 35 -15.66 -0.63 -27.59
C GLU A 35 -16.04 -1.74 -26.63
N GLU A 36 -15.23 -1.96 -25.59
CA GLU A 36 -15.44 -3.04 -24.63
C GLU A 36 -14.97 -2.63 -23.22
N PHE A 37 -15.76 -3.04 -22.23
CA PHE A 37 -15.41 -3.04 -20.81
C PHE A 37 -15.52 -4.48 -20.32
N GLY A 38 -14.37 -5.09 -20.00
CA GLY A 38 -14.29 -6.51 -19.71
C GLY A 38 -13.75 -6.81 -18.32
N PHE A 39 -14.33 -7.83 -17.68
CA PHE A 39 -13.80 -8.49 -16.52
C PHE A 39 -13.06 -9.76 -16.91
N GLY A 40 -11.84 -9.93 -16.44
CA GLY A 40 -10.97 -11.07 -16.77
C GLY A 40 -10.26 -10.91 -18.11
N LEU A 41 -9.34 -11.83 -18.40
CA LEU A 41 -8.58 -11.86 -19.64
C LEU A 41 -9.21 -12.80 -20.66
N PRO A 42 -9.09 -12.51 -21.97
CA PRO A 42 -9.60 -13.36 -23.05
C PRO A 42 -9.16 -14.84 -22.92
N PRO A 43 -9.97 -15.77 -23.47
CA PRO A 43 -11.10 -15.59 -24.37
C PRO A 43 -12.40 -15.19 -23.66
N ARG A 44 -13.30 -14.52 -24.39
CA ARG A 44 -14.61 -14.08 -23.88
C ARG A 44 -15.51 -15.29 -23.58
N ALA A 45 -16.05 -15.34 -22.35
CA ALA A 45 -17.05 -16.34 -21.95
C ALA A 45 -18.47 -15.84 -22.25
N PHE A 46 -18.75 -14.58 -21.90
CA PHE A 46 -20.06 -13.97 -22.06
C PHE A 46 -19.92 -12.47 -22.34
N GLY A 47 -20.86 -11.88 -23.08
CA GLY A 47 -20.85 -10.45 -23.34
C GLY A 47 -22.21 -9.92 -23.75
N ILE A 48 -22.58 -8.74 -23.21
CA ILE A 48 -23.80 -8.01 -23.55
C ILE A 48 -23.41 -6.68 -24.16
N LYS A 49 -23.94 -6.38 -25.35
CA LYS A 49 -23.77 -5.08 -25.99
C LYS A 49 -24.86 -4.13 -25.49
N LYS A 50 -24.46 -3.02 -24.86
CA LYS A 50 -25.37 -1.95 -24.44
C LYS A 50 -24.91 -0.64 -25.09
N GLY A 51 -25.72 -0.16 -26.03
CA GLY A 51 -25.33 0.97 -26.88
C GLY A 51 -24.12 0.62 -27.76
N GLU A 52 -23.05 1.41 -27.65
CA GLU A 52 -21.82 1.22 -28.43
C GLU A 52 -20.76 0.36 -27.72
N THR A 53 -20.97 0.02 -26.44
CA THR A 53 -20.03 -0.69 -25.60
C THR A 53 -20.47 -2.13 -25.37
N THR A 54 -19.56 -3.07 -25.50
CA THR A 54 -19.74 -4.46 -25.09
C THR A 54 -19.23 -4.63 -23.66
N TYR A 55 -20.08 -5.12 -22.76
CA TYR A 55 -19.71 -5.50 -21.40
C TYR A 55 -19.45 -7.00 -21.39
N SER A 56 -18.24 -7.43 -21.05
CA SER A 56 -17.84 -8.83 -21.17
C SER A 56 -17.30 -9.42 -19.88
N ILE A 57 -17.53 -10.73 -19.74
CA ILE A 57 -16.90 -11.57 -18.73
C ILE A 57 -16.07 -12.61 -19.49
N ASN A 58 -14.81 -12.75 -19.11
CA ASN A 58 -13.86 -13.63 -19.77
C ASN A 58 -13.55 -14.85 -18.90
N TRP A 59 -13.02 -15.91 -19.51
CA TRP A 59 -12.76 -17.19 -18.85
C TRP A 59 -11.66 -17.11 -17.78
N LEU A 60 -10.66 -16.26 -17.97
CA LEU A 60 -9.61 -16.08 -16.96
C LEU A 60 -10.05 -14.97 -16.01
N PRO A 61 -10.52 -15.29 -14.77
CA PRO A 61 -11.09 -14.32 -13.84
C PRO A 61 -10.00 -13.48 -13.13
N ILE A 62 -9.03 -13.02 -13.88
CA ILE A 62 -7.90 -12.23 -13.40
C ILE A 62 -7.84 -10.94 -14.20
N GLY A 63 -7.90 -9.81 -13.50
CA GLY A 63 -7.81 -8.51 -14.13
C GLY A 63 -9.11 -8.00 -14.74
N GLY A 64 -8.99 -6.93 -15.50
CA GLY A 64 -10.03 -6.30 -16.28
C GLY A 64 -9.39 -5.51 -17.40
N PHE A 65 -10.18 -4.96 -18.30
CA PHE A 65 -9.69 -4.07 -19.33
C PHE A 65 -10.79 -3.16 -19.86
N VAL A 66 -10.35 -2.02 -20.35
CA VAL A 66 -11.16 -1.10 -21.16
C VAL A 66 -10.55 -1.01 -22.55
N LYS A 67 -11.30 -1.32 -23.58
CA LYS A 67 -10.87 -1.16 -24.97
C LYS A 67 -11.43 0.13 -25.54
N LEU A 68 -10.56 1.13 -25.71
CA LEU A 68 -10.91 2.39 -26.31
C LEU A 68 -10.75 2.31 -27.85
N TYR A 69 -11.68 2.92 -28.56
CA TYR A 69 -11.58 3.02 -30.01
C TYR A 69 -10.36 3.85 -30.41
N GLY A 70 -9.52 3.28 -31.29
CA GLY A 70 -8.28 3.94 -31.71
C GLY A 70 -7.19 3.99 -30.65
N GLU A 71 -7.25 3.14 -29.63
CA GLU A 71 -6.17 2.90 -28.68
C GLU A 71 -5.24 1.81 -29.23
N ASP A 72 -3.92 2.08 -29.25
CA ASP A 72 -2.94 1.07 -29.61
C ASP A 72 -2.93 -0.07 -28.60
N GLN A 73 -3.17 -1.29 -29.05
CA GLN A 73 -2.94 -2.49 -28.25
C GLN A 73 -1.42 -2.78 -28.20
N ALA A 74 -0.64 -1.88 -27.65
CA ALA A 74 0.80 -2.04 -27.47
C ALA A 74 1.19 -3.18 -26.52
N GLY A 75 0.22 -3.93 -25.99
CA GLY A 75 0.45 -5.12 -25.18
C GLY A 75 0.37 -6.46 -25.90
N ALA A 76 -0.10 -6.52 -27.15
CA ALA A 76 -0.40 -7.79 -27.84
C ALA A 76 0.55 -8.15 -29.00
N GLY A 77 1.67 -7.46 -29.18
CA GLY A 77 2.71 -7.84 -30.15
C GLY A 77 2.33 -7.75 -31.64
N LYS A 78 1.18 -7.20 -32.00
CA LYS A 78 0.80 -6.95 -33.40
C LYS A 78 0.72 -5.44 -33.64
N ILE A 79 1.74 -4.89 -34.29
CA ILE A 79 1.73 -3.55 -34.86
C ILE A 79 0.76 -3.58 -36.06
N THR A 80 -0.52 -3.43 -35.80
CA THR A 80 -1.52 -3.30 -36.85
C THR A 80 -1.61 -1.81 -37.18
N ASN A 81 -1.41 -1.45 -38.47
CA ASN A 81 -1.59 -0.09 -38.94
C ASN A 81 -3.04 0.37 -38.62
N GLN A 82 -3.22 1.17 -37.58
CA GLN A 82 -4.55 1.58 -37.08
C GLN A 82 -5.37 2.35 -38.13
N LYS A 83 -4.73 3.05 -39.03
CA LYS A 83 -5.44 3.73 -40.14
C LYS A 83 -6.22 2.77 -41.04
N SER A 84 -5.82 1.50 -41.14
CA SER A 84 -6.52 0.50 -41.97
C SER A 84 -7.69 -0.19 -41.29
N GLN A 85 -7.86 -0.05 -39.95
CA GLN A 85 -9.00 -0.63 -39.21
C GLN A 85 -10.15 0.36 -38.99
N ILE A 86 -9.94 1.66 -39.29
CA ILE A 86 -10.99 2.68 -39.17
C ILE A 86 -11.87 2.60 -40.42
N THR A 87 -12.89 1.76 -40.36
CA THR A 87 -13.85 1.56 -41.46
C THR A 87 -14.86 2.72 -41.57
N ASN A 88 -14.93 3.61 -40.56
CA ASN A 88 -15.95 4.65 -40.52
C ASN A 88 -15.34 6.05 -40.22
N HIS A 89 -15.22 6.89 -41.23
CA HIS A 89 -14.66 8.24 -41.12
C HIS A 89 -15.39 9.13 -40.08
N LYS A 90 -16.68 8.86 -39.80
CA LYS A 90 -17.46 9.60 -38.79
C LYS A 90 -17.00 9.37 -37.35
N ASP A 91 -16.31 8.28 -37.07
CA ASP A 91 -15.87 7.92 -35.70
C ASP A 91 -14.42 8.36 -35.40
N ILE A 92 -13.69 8.89 -36.39
CA ILE A 92 -12.26 9.31 -36.21
C ILE A 92 -12.15 10.32 -35.08
N ASN A 93 -13.05 11.30 -34.99
CA ASN A 93 -13.05 12.30 -33.95
C ASN A 93 -13.33 11.75 -32.53
N ARG A 94 -13.80 10.50 -32.46
CA ARG A 94 -14.07 9.80 -31.19
C ARG A 94 -12.98 8.77 -30.84
N ALA A 95 -11.95 8.68 -31.68
CA ALA A 95 -10.81 7.81 -31.42
C ALA A 95 -9.88 8.42 -30.36
N PHE A 96 -9.30 7.59 -29.49
CA PHE A 96 -8.38 7.99 -28.45
C PHE A 96 -7.19 8.81 -29.00
N PHE A 97 -6.56 8.34 -30.09
CA PHE A 97 -5.39 9.00 -30.69
C PHE A 97 -5.70 10.39 -31.29
N SER A 98 -6.97 10.67 -31.65
CA SER A 98 -7.39 11.95 -32.24
C SER A 98 -7.63 13.04 -31.16
N ARG A 99 -7.67 12.65 -29.90
CA ARG A 99 -7.95 13.57 -28.80
C ARG A 99 -6.72 14.38 -28.42
N PRO A 100 -6.92 15.63 -27.93
CA PRO A 100 -5.84 16.46 -27.45
C PRO A 100 -5.11 15.78 -26.27
N VAL A 101 -3.82 16.15 -26.10
CA VAL A 101 -2.91 15.57 -25.10
C VAL A 101 -3.55 15.52 -23.70
N TRP A 102 -4.18 16.62 -23.24
CA TRP A 102 -4.76 16.70 -21.92
C TRP A 102 -5.92 15.70 -21.69
N GLN A 103 -6.75 15.45 -22.74
CA GLN A 103 -7.85 14.45 -22.63
C GLN A 103 -7.29 13.03 -22.52
N ARG A 104 -6.27 12.72 -23.34
CA ARG A 104 -5.59 11.42 -23.30
C ARG A 104 -4.91 11.21 -21.95
N ALA A 105 -4.25 12.22 -21.42
CA ALA A 105 -3.61 12.18 -20.10
C ALA A 105 -4.65 11.97 -18.98
N LEU A 106 -5.80 12.65 -19.03
CA LEU A 106 -6.88 12.45 -18.06
C LEU A 106 -7.45 11.03 -18.10
N VAL A 107 -7.65 10.47 -19.30
CA VAL A 107 -8.16 9.10 -19.43
C VAL A 107 -7.17 8.11 -18.84
N VAL A 108 -5.88 8.19 -19.22
CA VAL A 108 -4.85 7.28 -18.72
C VAL A 108 -4.61 7.44 -17.22
N GLY A 109 -4.63 8.67 -16.70
CA GLY A 109 -4.46 8.91 -15.26
C GLY A 109 -5.67 8.52 -14.41
N ALA A 110 -6.85 8.33 -15.03
CA ALA A 110 -8.10 8.12 -14.30
C ALA A 110 -8.13 6.81 -13.50
N GLY A 111 -7.53 5.74 -14.00
CA GLY A 111 -7.42 4.46 -13.28
C GLY A 111 -6.64 4.62 -11.98
N VAL A 112 -5.50 5.29 -12.04
CA VAL A 112 -4.67 5.62 -10.86
C VAL A 112 -5.46 6.43 -9.84
N VAL A 113 -6.15 7.48 -10.31
CA VAL A 113 -6.97 8.35 -9.44
C VAL A 113 -8.08 7.57 -8.76
N MET A 114 -8.75 6.64 -9.46
CA MET A 114 -9.83 5.83 -8.87
C MET A 114 -9.33 4.90 -7.76
N ASN A 115 -8.18 4.26 -7.95
CA ASN A 115 -7.58 3.45 -6.88
C ASN A 115 -7.14 4.29 -5.70
N PHE A 116 -6.56 5.47 -5.93
CA PHE A 116 -6.21 6.40 -4.87
C PHE A 116 -7.46 6.86 -4.10
N LEU A 117 -8.54 7.23 -4.80
CA LEU A 117 -9.80 7.64 -4.19
C LEU A 117 -10.46 6.50 -3.39
N LEU A 118 -10.40 5.26 -3.87
CA LEU A 118 -10.89 4.10 -3.11
C LEU A 118 -10.16 3.99 -1.77
N ALA A 119 -8.85 4.11 -1.76
CA ALA A 119 -8.08 4.08 -0.53
C ALA A 119 -8.43 5.23 0.41
N VAL A 120 -8.59 6.46 -0.12
CA VAL A 120 -9.04 7.63 0.67
C VAL A 120 -10.42 7.37 1.30
N LEU A 121 -11.36 6.80 0.55
CA LEU A 121 -12.71 6.47 1.06
C LEU A 121 -12.64 5.44 2.20
N ILE A 122 -11.84 4.38 2.04
CA ILE A 122 -11.66 3.37 3.08
C ILE A 122 -11.01 3.99 4.33
N LEU A 123 -9.96 4.79 4.17
CA LEU A 123 -9.32 5.48 5.28
C LEU A 123 -10.26 6.46 5.96
N THR A 124 -11.08 7.20 5.19
CA THR A 124 -12.12 8.07 5.73
C THR A 124 -13.09 7.30 6.64
N TYR A 125 -13.52 6.12 6.19
CA TYR A 125 -14.35 5.22 7.00
C TYR A 125 -13.67 4.84 8.32
N PHE A 126 -12.37 4.47 8.28
CA PHE A 126 -11.64 4.13 9.49
C PHE A 126 -11.52 5.32 10.44
N PHE A 127 -11.14 6.48 9.95
CA PHE A 127 -10.96 7.66 10.81
C PHE A 127 -12.25 8.23 11.35
N GLY A 128 -13.35 8.17 10.58
CA GLY A 128 -14.64 8.75 10.98
C GLY A 128 -15.56 7.80 11.75
N ILE A 129 -15.60 6.54 11.35
CA ILE A 129 -16.63 5.59 11.84
C ILE A 129 -16.02 4.50 12.71
N SER A 130 -15.08 3.72 12.20
CA SER A 130 -14.49 2.59 12.93
C SER A 130 -13.62 3.06 14.09
N GLY A 131 -12.87 4.12 13.88
CA GLY A 131 -11.78 4.55 14.76
C GLY A 131 -10.47 3.83 14.41
N VAL A 132 -9.37 4.51 14.66
CA VAL A 132 -8.01 4.02 14.41
C VAL A 132 -7.29 3.88 15.73
N GLN A 133 -6.65 2.73 15.93
CA GLN A 133 -5.78 2.52 17.07
C GLN A 133 -4.56 3.43 16.95
N SER A 134 -4.33 4.22 17.95
CA SER A 134 -3.21 5.16 18.03
C SER A 134 -2.50 4.99 19.36
N PRO A 135 -1.17 5.20 19.40
CA PRO A 135 -0.47 5.26 20.67
C PRO A 135 -1.10 6.34 21.57
N GLY A 136 -1.42 5.97 22.78
CA GLY A 136 -1.87 6.92 23.80
C GLY A 136 -0.69 7.58 24.52
N ASN A 137 -1.01 8.32 25.57
CA ASN A 137 -0.04 9.11 26.31
C ASN A 137 0.47 8.43 27.59
N LYS A 138 0.16 7.15 27.78
CA LYS A 138 0.62 6.38 28.94
C LYS A 138 1.66 5.37 28.50
N VAL A 139 2.70 5.22 29.28
CA VAL A 139 3.77 4.27 29.03
C VAL A 139 3.70 3.14 30.05
N PHE A 140 3.61 1.90 29.56
CA PHE A 140 3.53 0.70 30.37
C PHE A 140 4.77 -0.16 30.23
N VAL A 141 5.16 -0.82 31.31
CA VAL A 141 6.19 -1.86 31.32
C VAL A 141 5.59 -3.15 30.78
N THR A 142 6.10 -3.64 29.66
CA THR A 142 5.65 -4.89 29.03
C THR A 142 6.48 -6.09 29.48
N ASP A 143 7.73 -5.87 29.79
CA ASP A 143 8.66 -6.90 30.24
C ASP A 143 9.75 -6.30 31.13
N VAL A 144 10.29 -7.10 32.06
CA VAL A 144 11.41 -6.74 32.94
C VAL A 144 12.50 -7.78 32.80
N VAL A 145 13.65 -7.34 32.30
CA VAL A 145 14.78 -8.23 32.06
C VAL A 145 15.36 -8.72 33.38
N LYS A 146 15.67 -10.01 33.46
CA LYS A 146 16.30 -10.64 34.62
C LYS A 146 17.65 -9.98 34.94
N ASP A 147 17.95 -9.80 36.24
CA ASP A 147 19.15 -9.17 36.76
C ASP A 147 19.38 -7.71 36.34
N SER A 148 18.36 -7.06 35.77
CA SER A 148 18.39 -5.66 35.38
C SER A 148 18.24 -4.70 36.58
N PRO A 149 18.62 -3.43 36.43
CA PRO A 149 18.31 -2.40 37.42
C PRO A 149 16.82 -2.28 37.72
N ALA A 150 15.96 -2.46 36.70
CA ALA A 150 14.51 -2.43 36.86
C ALA A 150 14.00 -3.52 37.78
N GLN A 151 14.46 -4.77 37.60
CA GLN A 151 14.10 -5.88 38.46
C GLN A 151 14.54 -5.65 39.90
N LYS A 152 15.83 -5.22 40.09
CA LYS A 152 16.39 -4.95 41.41
C LYS A 152 15.65 -3.82 42.14
N ALA A 153 15.13 -2.86 41.39
CA ALA A 153 14.34 -1.74 41.92
C ALA A 153 12.88 -2.09 42.18
N GLY A 154 12.41 -3.30 41.81
CA GLY A 154 11.04 -3.75 42.04
C GLY A 154 10.02 -3.33 40.98
N LEU A 155 10.44 -2.89 39.81
CA LEU A 155 9.57 -2.68 38.65
C LEU A 155 8.94 -4.01 38.21
N LYS A 156 7.66 -3.98 37.83
CA LYS A 156 6.89 -5.16 37.40
C LYS A 156 6.23 -4.91 36.05
N THR A 157 6.00 -5.97 35.32
CA THR A 157 5.16 -5.95 34.11
C THR A 157 3.77 -5.44 34.45
N GLY A 158 3.24 -4.52 33.65
CA GLY A 158 1.96 -3.84 33.87
C GLY A 158 2.08 -2.49 34.62
N ASP A 159 3.25 -2.15 35.16
CA ASP A 159 3.44 -0.85 35.79
C ASP A 159 3.32 0.28 34.75
N GLN A 160 2.56 1.32 35.05
CA GLN A 160 2.52 2.54 34.26
C GLN A 160 3.60 3.51 34.77
N ILE A 161 4.51 3.93 33.90
CA ILE A 161 5.50 4.97 34.24
C ILE A 161 4.88 6.35 34.02
N VAL A 162 4.73 7.11 35.09
CA VAL A 162 4.06 8.42 35.11
C VAL A 162 5.07 9.56 34.90
N SER A 163 6.18 9.53 35.64
CA SER A 163 7.24 10.55 35.54
C SER A 163 8.61 10.00 35.89
N ILE A 164 9.64 10.71 35.45
CA ILE A 164 11.04 10.56 35.86
C ILE A 164 11.52 11.87 36.43
N ASN A 165 12.04 11.88 37.67
CA ASN A 165 12.52 13.09 38.35
C ASN A 165 11.52 14.25 38.23
N ASP A 166 10.21 13.94 38.42
CA ASP A 166 9.06 14.85 38.28
C ASP A 166 8.74 15.31 36.84
N GLU A 167 9.54 14.94 35.82
CA GLU A 167 9.22 15.19 34.45
C GLU A 167 8.22 14.13 33.94
N LYS A 168 7.03 14.58 33.50
CA LYS A 168 5.95 13.71 33.02
C LYS A 168 6.34 12.96 31.77
N ILE A 169 6.13 11.64 31.76
CA ILE A 169 6.38 10.77 30.60
C ILE A 169 5.09 10.52 29.83
N THR A 170 5.13 10.86 28.54
CA THR A 170 3.99 10.71 27.62
C THR A 170 4.27 9.77 26.44
N SER A 171 5.52 9.35 26.26
CA SER A 171 5.88 8.43 25.19
C SER A 171 7.07 7.53 25.57
N PRO A 172 7.16 6.31 24.98
CA PRO A 172 8.32 5.44 25.15
C PRO A 172 9.65 6.09 24.74
N SER A 173 9.65 6.88 23.65
CA SER A 173 10.84 7.57 23.15
C SER A 173 11.36 8.63 24.16
N GLN A 174 10.46 9.35 24.83
CA GLN A 174 10.82 10.29 25.88
C GLN A 174 11.48 9.57 27.08
N LEU A 175 10.88 8.45 27.52
CA LEU A 175 11.46 7.61 28.58
C LEU A 175 12.88 7.13 28.23
N VAL A 176 13.08 6.64 26.99
CA VAL A 176 14.41 6.20 26.51
C VAL A 176 15.39 7.38 26.46
N SER A 177 14.97 8.55 25.99
CA SER A 177 15.83 9.73 25.90
C SER A 177 16.32 10.16 27.28
N ILE A 178 15.41 10.34 28.25
CA ILE A 178 15.74 10.80 29.61
C ILE A 178 16.62 9.76 30.33
N THR A 179 16.31 8.48 30.23
CA THR A 179 17.13 7.44 30.85
C THR A 179 18.54 7.38 30.27
N LYS A 180 18.74 7.70 28.97
CA LYS A 180 20.06 7.81 28.34
C LYS A 180 20.85 9.05 28.79
N GLN A 181 20.17 10.13 29.14
CA GLN A 181 20.82 11.34 29.64
C GLN A 181 21.36 11.15 31.06
N HIS A 182 20.77 10.25 31.86
CA HIS A 182 21.13 10.01 33.27
C HIS A 182 21.82 8.66 33.50
N LEU A 183 22.69 8.22 32.58
CA LEU A 183 23.43 6.96 32.72
C LEU A 183 24.39 6.98 33.92
N GLY A 184 24.18 6.06 34.87
CA GLY A 184 24.97 5.97 36.10
C GLY A 184 24.54 6.91 37.23
N GLU A 185 23.53 7.73 37.00
CA GLU A 185 22.94 8.60 37.98
C GLU A 185 21.68 8.01 38.60
N LYS A 186 21.36 8.39 39.83
CA LYS A 186 20.16 7.92 40.50
C LYS A 186 18.96 8.71 40.03
N ILE A 187 18.00 8.08 39.38
CA ILE A 187 16.73 8.65 38.94
C ILE A 187 15.57 8.10 39.79
N THR A 188 14.52 8.89 39.94
CA THR A 188 13.29 8.49 40.61
C THR A 188 12.19 8.32 39.59
N LEU A 189 11.68 7.09 39.44
CA LEU A 189 10.51 6.78 38.60
C LEU A 189 9.26 6.84 39.47
N LYS A 190 8.29 7.65 39.10
CA LYS A 190 6.94 7.58 39.65
C LYS A 190 6.14 6.59 38.82
N VAL A 191 5.73 5.48 39.42
CA VAL A 191 4.95 4.43 38.76
C VAL A 191 3.57 4.34 39.37
N SER A 192 2.57 4.04 38.54
CA SER A 192 1.21 3.73 38.97
C SER A 192 0.95 2.25 38.72
N ARG A 193 0.68 1.51 39.79
CA ARG A 193 0.44 0.07 39.77
C ARG A 193 -1.01 -0.21 40.17
N GLU A 194 -1.65 -1.11 39.46
CA GLU A 194 -2.98 -1.59 39.81
C GLU A 194 -2.84 -2.72 40.87
N SER A 195 -3.36 -2.49 42.05
CA SER A 195 -3.40 -3.49 43.14
C SER A 195 -4.80 -3.57 43.70
N LYS A 196 -5.40 -4.75 43.67
CA LYS A 196 -6.74 -5.05 44.25
C LYS A 196 -7.81 -3.97 43.96
N SER A 197 -7.93 -3.57 42.69
CA SER A 197 -8.87 -2.55 42.17
C SER A 197 -8.61 -1.09 42.60
N GLN A 198 -7.46 -0.81 43.19
CA GLN A 198 -6.99 0.57 43.44
C GLN A 198 -5.66 0.83 42.76
N ARG A 199 -5.51 2.04 42.23
CA ARG A 199 -4.23 2.50 41.68
C ARG A 199 -3.39 3.08 42.80
N VAL A 200 -2.22 2.48 43.02
CA VAL A 200 -1.24 2.94 43.99
C VAL A 200 -0.06 3.57 43.23
N GLU A 201 0.28 4.78 43.62
CA GLU A 201 1.49 5.45 43.09
C GLU A 201 2.68 5.12 43.99
N GLU A 202 3.78 4.71 43.42
CA GLU A 202 5.01 4.36 44.11
C GLU A 202 6.20 5.05 43.46
N ASN A 203 7.12 5.57 44.29
CA ASN A 203 8.37 6.14 43.81
C ASN A 203 9.48 5.11 43.87
N ILE A 204 9.98 4.71 42.73
CA ILE A 204 11.02 3.69 42.57
C ILE A 204 12.31 4.36 42.17
N LYS A 205 13.36 4.19 42.99
CA LYS A 205 14.70 4.71 42.72
C LYS A 205 15.50 3.69 41.94
N ILE A 206 16.04 4.11 40.79
CA ILE A 206 16.78 3.25 39.88
C ILE A 206 18.05 3.94 39.35
N ILE A 207 19.09 3.20 39.05
CA ILE A 207 20.33 3.69 38.44
C ILE A 207 20.46 3.03 37.05
N PRO A 208 20.27 3.78 35.93
CA PRO A 208 20.47 3.27 34.59
C PRO A 208 21.93 2.84 34.36
N ARG A 209 22.14 1.71 33.72
CA ARG A 209 23.48 1.15 33.43
C ARG A 209 24.21 2.01 32.41
N LYS A 210 25.50 2.28 32.61
CA LYS A 210 26.38 2.93 31.63
C LYS A 210 26.67 2.00 30.43
N THR A 211 26.80 0.69 30.71
CA THR A 211 27.04 -0.36 29.69
C THR A 211 25.95 -1.41 29.78
N TYR A 212 25.35 -1.73 28.67
CA TYR A 212 24.25 -2.70 28.56
C TYR A 212 24.26 -3.37 27.18
N PRO A 213 23.72 -4.60 27.04
CA PRO A 213 23.62 -5.28 25.74
C PRO A 213 22.81 -4.45 24.73
N SER A 214 23.18 -4.52 23.45
CA SER A 214 22.51 -3.77 22.38
C SER A 214 21.01 -4.08 22.23
N SER A 215 20.58 -5.26 22.68
CA SER A 215 19.18 -5.70 22.70
C SER A 215 18.38 -5.22 23.91
N GLN A 216 19.00 -4.48 24.85
CA GLN A 216 18.37 -4.03 26.09
C GLN A 216 18.53 -2.53 26.25
N GLY A 217 17.59 -1.90 26.97
CA GLY A 217 17.73 -0.50 27.39
C GLY A 217 18.57 -0.34 28.67
N PRO A 218 18.93 0.91 29.05
CA PRO A 218 19.75 1.20 30.24
C PRO A 218 19.17 0.67 31.55
N ILE A 219 17.85 0.65 31.69
CA ILE A 219 17.15 0.15 32.88
C ILE A 219 16.70 -1.29 32.77
N GLY A 220 16.69 -1.86 31.55
CA GLY A 220 16.33 -3.25 31.27
C GLY A 220 14.84 -3.54 31.38
N VAL A 221 14.01 -2.72 30.73
CA VAL A 221 12.55 -2.93 30.58
C VAL A 221 12.13 -2.89 29.13
N GLY A 222 11.17 -3.74 28.80
CA GLY A 222 10.33 -3.57 27.62
C GLY A 222 9.23 -2.55 27.93
N ILE A 223 8.95 -1.64 27.01
CA ILE A 223 7.96 -0.58 27.21
C ILE A 223 7.06 -0.44 25.98
N SER A 224 5.79 -0.11 26.20
CA SER A 224 4.84 0.25 25.14
C SER A 224 3.96 1.41 25.56
N SER A 225 3.38 2.11 24.58
CA SER A 225 2.26 3.02 24.85
C SER A 225 0.98 2.24 25.09
N ASP A 226 0.03 2.82 25.81
CA ASP A 226 -1.36 2.37 25.73
C ASP A 226 -1.89 2.56 24.31
N VAL A 227 -2.94 1.80 24.00
CA VAL A 227 -3.62 1.89 22.72
C VAL A 227 -4.97 2.56 22.94
N ILE A 228 -5.16 3.71 22.30
CA ILE A 228 -6.43 4.43 22.33
C ILE A 228 -7.08 4.38 20.94
N THR A 229 -8.39 4.22 20.90
CA THR A 229 -9.15 4.34 19.66
C THR A 229 -9.50 5.80 19.43
N LYS A 230 -8.85 6.41 18.42
CA LYS A 230 -9.09 7.79 18.03
C LYS A 230 -10.09 7.84 16.87
N LYS A 231 -11.17 8.61 17.04
CA LYS A 231 -12.15 8.93 16.00
C LYS A 231 -12.11 10.42 15.72
N TYR A 232 -12.33 10.78 14.47
CA TYR A 232 -12.46 12.17 14.04
C TYR A 232 -13.92 12.47 13.70
N PRO A 233 -14.40 13.71 13.87
CA PRO A 233 -15.69 14.12 13.37
C PRO A 233 -15.83 13.83 11.88
N LEU A 234 -17.04 13.44 11.43
CA LEU A 234 -17.26 13.02 10.04
C LEU A 234 -16.85 14.07 9.00
N TYR A 235 -16.95 15.38 9.33
CA TYR A 235 -16.52 16.45 8.45
C TYR A 235 -14.98 16.58 8.33
N GLN A 236 -14.22 16.08 9.31
CA GLN A 236 -12.74 16.06 9.27
C GLN A 236 -12.19 14.76 8.70
N ALA A 237 -12.93 13.66 8.82
CA ALA A 237 -12.47 12.33 8.45
C ALA A 237 -11.99 12.23 6.98
N PRO A 238 -12.64 12.85 5.97
CA PRO A 238 -12.14 12.84 4.59
C PRO A 238 -10.78 13.51 4.44
N PHE A 239 -10.56 14.63 5.12
CA PHE A 239 -9.28 15.33 5.08
C PHE A 239 -8.17 14.50 5.76
N VAL A 240 -8.47 13.93 6.93
CA VAL A 240 -7.51 13.05 7.65
C VAL A 240 -7.23 11.81 6.82
N GLY A 241 -8.23 11.19 6.20
CA GLY A 241 -8.09 10.05 5.29
C GLY A 241 -7.21 10.37 4.09
N LEU A 242 -7.40 11.55 3.48
CA LEU A 242 -6.57 12.03 2.38
C LEU A 242 -5.11 12.22 2.81
N MET A 243 -4.87 12.92 3.94
CA MET A 243 -3.51 13.12 4.45
C MET A 243 -2.82 11.78 4.75
N GLN A 244 -3.54 10.84 5.33
CA GLN A 244 -3.00 9.50 5.59
C GLN A 244 -2.72 8.72 4.31
N ALA A 245 -3.59 8.82 3.30
CA ALA A 245 -3.34 8.22 1.99
C ALA A 245 -2.06 8.78 1.35
N LEU A 246 -1.85 10.10 1.42
CA LEU A 246 -0.62 10.73 0.93
C LEU A 246 0.62 10.26 1.71
N ASN A 247 0.54 10.16 3.04
CA ASN A 247 1.63 9.65 3.87
C ASN A 247 1.98 8.19 3.52
N TYR A 248 0.97 7.33 3.37
CA TYR A 248 1.19 5.94 2.95
C TYR A 248 1.72 5.86 1.52
N SER A 249 1.26 6.71 0.61
CA SER A 249 1.79 6.79 -0.75
C SER A 249 3.27 7.14 -0.77
N TRP A 250 3.70 8.10 0.06
CA TRP A 250 5.11 8.46 0.23
C TRP A 250 5.93 7.30 0.79
N LEU A 251 5.40 6.60 1.81
CA LEU A 251 6.05 5.43 2.40
C LEU A 251 6.21 4.29 1.37
N ILE A 252 5.18 4.02 0.57
CA ILE A 252 5.22 3.03 -0.51
C ILE A 252 6.27 3.42 -1.54
N LEU A 253 6.27 4.67 -1.99
CA LEU A 253 7.24 5.16 -2.98
C LEU A 253 8.69 5.07 -2.47
N SER A 254 8.94 5.50 -1.24
CA SER A 254 10.28 5.41 -0.63
C SER A 254 10.72 3.94 -0.43
N GLY A 255 9.77 3.07 -0.06
CA GLY A 255 10.02 1.62 0.02
C GLY A 255 10.38 1.01 -1.34
N LEU A 256 9.68 1.37 -2.41
CA LEU A 256 10.00 0.93 -3.78
C LEU A 256 11.39 1.37 -4.22
N ILE A 257 11.77 2.63 -3.94
CA ILE A 257 13.13 3.12 -4.22
C ILE A 257 14.16 2.29 -3.45
N GLY A 258 13.90 1.98 -2.19
CA GLY A 258 14.75 1.11 -1.37
C GLY A 258 14.88 -0.30 -1.95
N VAL A 259 13.78 -0.90 -2.42
CA VAL A 259 13.79 -2.23 -3.07
C VAL A 259 14.65 -2.21 -4.34
N VAL A 260 14.44 -1.22 -5.21
CA VAL A 260 15.20 -1.08 -6.46
C VAL A 260 16.68 -0.87 -6.17
N SER A 261 17.02 -0.02 -5.19
CA SER A 261 18.42 0.20 -4.82
C SER A 261 19.10 -1.07 -4.30
N GLN A 262 18.41 -1.87 -3.47
CA GLN A 262 18.97 -3.14 -2.96
C GLN A 262 19.12 -4.19 -4.06
N LEU A 263 18.16 -4.28 -5.00
CA LEU A 263 18.28 -5.17 -6.14
C LEU A 263 19.48 -4.82 -7.02
N ILE A 264 19.72 -3.54 -7.30
CA ILE A 264 20.84 -3.08 -8.14
C ILE A 264 22.17 -3.26 -7.42
N LEU A 265 22.25 -2.90 -6.13
CA LEU A 265 23.52 -2.88 -5.39
C LEU A 265 23.92 -4.26 -4.85
N HIS A 266 22.96 -5.11 -4.47
CA HIS A 266 23.22 -6.36 -3.77
C HIS A 266 22.69 -7.61 -4.49
N ALA A 267 21.97 -7.47 -5.60
CA ALA A 267 21.31 -8.57 -6.34
C ALA A 267 20.44 -9.47 -5.44
N GLN A 268 19.86 -8.91 -4.38
CA GLN A 268 19.02 -9.62 -3.41
C GLN A 268 17.64 -9.01 -3.34
N VAL A 269 16.61 -9.86 -3.25
CA VAL A 269 15.23 -9.43 -2.96
C VAL A 269 15.16 -9.07 -1.48
N PRO A 270 14.82 -7.82 -1.11
CA PRO A 270 14.73 -7.39 0.27
C PRO A 270 13.70 -8.21 1.06
N LYS A 271 13.96 -8.40 2.36
CA LYS A 271 12.95 -8.97 3.27
C LYS A 271 11.75 -8.03 3.35
N GLY A 272 10.53 -8.58 3.27
CA GLY A 272 9.29 -7.80 3.33
C GLY A 272 8.68 -7.45 1.96
N VAL A 273 9.36 -7.75 0.85
CA VAL A 273 8.75 -7.69 -0.48
C VAL A 273 7.89 -8.94 -0.67
N ALA A 274 6.63 -8.72 -1.05
CA ALA A 274 5.65 -9.76 -1.33
C ALA A 274 5.20 -9.68 -2.80
N GLY A 275 5.32 -10.80 -3.51
CA GLY A 275 4.74 -10.99 -4.82
C GLY A 275 3.30 -11.54 -4.73
N PRO A 276 2.74 -12.04 -5.82
CA PRO A 276 1.37 -12.53 -5.84
C PRO A 276 1.08 -13.63 -4.80
N VAL A 277 2.03 -14.56 -4.58
CA VAL A 277 1.90 -15.62 -3.58
C VAL A 277 1.98 -15.05 -2.16
N GLY A 278 2.89 -14.11 -1.93
CA GLY A 278 3.00 -13.41 -0.65
C GLY A 278 1.77 -12.59 -0.32
N ILE A 279 1.18 -11.89 -1.29
CA ILE A 279 -0.08 -11.13 -1.11
C ILE A 279 -1.23 -12.08 -0.78
N ALA A 280 -1.31 -13.25 -1.43
CA ALA A 280 -2.32 -14.26 -1.10
C ALA A 280 -2.16 -14.79 0.35
N GLN A 281 -0.94 -15.01 0.81
CA GLN A 281 -0.64 -15.42 2.20
C GLN A 281 -1.01 -14.32 3.20
N LEU A 282 -0.65 -13.06 2.92
CA LEU A 282 -1.04 -11.90 3.73
C LEU A 282 -2.56 -11.78 3.79
N THR A 283 -3.27 -11.98 2.66
CA THR A 283 -4.73 -11.99 2.65
C THR A 283 -5.29 -12.99 3.66
N GLY A 284 -4.71 -14.20 3.75
CA GLY A 284 -5.10 -15.20 4.73
C GLY A 284 -4.93 -14.73 6.18
N GLN A 285 -3.84 -14.04 6.48
CA GLN A 285 -3.59 -13.45 7.81
C GLN A 285 -4.63 -12.37 8.13
N PHE A 286 -4.90 -11.45 7.21
CA PHE A 286 -5.91 -10.40 7.40
C PHE A 286 -7.33 -10.97 7.52
N VAL A 287 -7.67 -12.02 6.78
CA VAL A 287 -8.96 -12.73 6.91
C VAL A 287 -9.11 -13.35 8.31
N ALA A 288 -8.05 -13.93 8.87
CA ALA A 288 -8.05 -14.49 10.21
C ALA A 288 -8.27 -13.44 11.32
N VAL A 289 -7.80 -12.20 11.10
CA VAL A 289 -8.01 -11.07 12.03
C VAL A 289 -9.44 -10.52 11.94
N GLY A 290 -10.05 -10.53 10.74
CA GLY A 290 -11.44 -10.13 10.56
C GLY A 290 -11.67 -9.12 9.43
N PRO A 291 -12.95 -8.77 9.17
CA PRO A 291 -13.33 -8.00 7.98
C PRO A 291 -12.76 -6.57 7.95
N LEU A 292 -12.60 -5.91 9.10
CA LEU A 292 -11.97 -4.60 9.16
C LEU A 292 -10.48 -4.65 8.78
N ALA A 293 -9.79 -5.71 9.20
CA ALA A 293 -8.40 -5.92 8.80
C ALA A 293 -8.28 -6.15 7.29
N VAL A 294 -9.18 -6.94 6.70
CA VAL A 294 -9.26 -7.12 5.24
C VAL A 294 -9.49 -5.78 4.54
N LEU A 295 -10.42 -4.95 5.04
CA LEU A 295 -10.69 -3.64 4.46
C LEU A 295 -9.47 -2.70 4.53
N SER A 296 -8.71 -2.71 5.65
CA SER A 296 -7.46 -1.95 5.75
C SER A 296 -6.41 -2.43 4.74
N PHE A 297 -6.32 -3.74 4.54
CA PHE A 297 -5.43 -4.33 3.55
C PHE A 297 -5.82 -3.96 2.11
N VAL A 298 -7.13 -3.93 1.80
CA VAL A 298 -7.64 -3.42 0.51
C VAL A 298 -7.20 -1.98 0.26
N SER A 299 -7.25 -1.10 1.28
CA SER A 299 -6.79 0.28 1.12
C SER A 299 -5.30 0.36 0.79
N LEU A 300 -4.48 -0.46 1.46
CA LEU A 300 -3.03 -0.53 1.20
C LEU A 300 -2.73 -1.05 -0.21
N LEU A 301 -3.39 -2.13 -0.65
CA LEU A 301 -3.23 -2.67 -2.00
C LEU A 301 -3.70 -1.68 -3.07
N SER A 302 -4.78 -0.94 -2.80
CA SER A 302 -5.29 0.11 -3.71
C SER A 302 -4.27 1.24 -3.89
N LEU A 303 -3.62 1.70 -2.81
CA LEU A 303 -2.53 2.67 -2.89
C LEU A 303 -1.31 2.11 -3.63
N ASN A 304 -0.93 0.86 -3.37
CA ASN A 304 0.16 0.22 -4.09
C ASN A 304 -0.09 0.20 -5.60
N LEU A 305 -1.31 -0.21 -6.02
CA LEU A 305 -1.68 -0.19 -7.44
C LEU A 305 -1.67 1.23 -8.02
N ALA A 306 -2.17 2.22 -7.28
CA ALA A 306 -2.13 3.61 -7.72
C ALA A 306 -0.69 4.11 -7.91
N ILE A 307 0.20 3.84 -6.93
CA ILE A 307 1.60 4.27 -6.99
C ILE A 307 2.37 3.52 -8.08
N LEU A 308 2.22 2.20 -8.19
CA LEU A 308 2.90 1.44 -9.24
C LEU A 308 2.45 1.90 -10.63
N ASN A 309 1.14 2.09 -10.83
CA ASN A 309 0.61 2.47 -12.13
C ASN A 309 0.90 3.92 -12.53
N ILE A 310 1.23 4.84 -11.60
CA ILE A 310 1.64 6.21 -11.96
C ILE A 310 3.13 6.31 -12.33
N LEU A 311 3.95 5.33 -11.94
CA LEU A 311 5.37 5.36 -12.26
C LEU A 311 5.61 5.31 -13.77
N PRO A 312 6.62 6.02 -14.30
CA PRO A 312 6.92 6.06 -15.73
C PRO A 312 7.58 4.75 -16.21
N ILE A 313 6.97 3.62 -15.86
CA ILE A 313 7.43 2.28 -16.22
C ILE A 313 6.67 1.84 -17.46
N PRO A 314 7.34 1.53 -18.59
CA PRO A 314 6.68 0.94 -19.73
C PRO A 314 5.91 -0.33 -19.32
N ALA A 315 4.79 -0.60 -19.99
CA ALA A 315 3.78 -1.61 -19.66
C ALA A 315 2.71 -1.19 -18.63
N LEU A 316 2.92 -0.13 -17.86
CA LEU A 316 1.95 0.45 -16.94
C LEU A 316 1.37 1.75 -17.51
N ASP A 317 0.28 2.24 -16.93
CA ASP A 317 -0.37 3.50 -17.33
C ASP A 317 0.57 4.71 -17.25
N GLY A 318 1.42 4.75 -16.20
CA GLY A 318 2.41 5.80 -16.02
C GLY A 318 3.43 5.86 -17.17
N GLY A 319 3.77 4.73 -17.76
CA GLY A 319 4.61 4.71 -18.97
C GLY A 319 3.90 5.34 -20.17
N ARG A 320 2.62 5.02 -20.38
CA ARG A 320 1.78 5.66 -21.42
C ARG A 320 1.59 7.14 -21.15
N LEU A 321 1.30 7.51 -19.91
CA LEU A 321 1.16 8.91 -19.48
C LEU A 321 2.46 9.69 -19.75
N PHE A 322 3.60 9.09 -19.48
CA PHE A 322 4.92 9.69 -19.73
C PHE A 322 5.11 10.02 -21.20
N PHE A 323 4.79 9.11 -22.14
CA PHE A 323 4.89 9.40 -23.59
C PHE A 323 3.90 10.49 -24.03
N ILE A 324 2.68 10.49 -23.49
CA ILE A 324 1.69 11.56 -23.76
C ILE A 324 2.18 12.91 -23.25
N LEU A 325 2.84 12.97 -22.09
CA LEU A 325 3.41 14.21 -21.55
C LEU A 325 4.61 14.69 -22.37
N ILE A 326 5.48 13.80 -22.85
CA ILE A 326 6.56 14.16 -23.79
C ILE A 326 5.98 14.79 -25.05
N GLU A 327 4.93 14.20 -25.63
CA GLU A 327 4.23 14.79 -26.78
C GLU A 327 3.70 16.19 -26.46
N GLY A 328 3.12 16.38 -25.25
CA GLY A 328 2.60 17.67 -24.81
C GLY A 328 3.64 18.76 -24.70
N VAL A 329 4.85 18.42 -24.24
CA VAL A 329 5.95 19.38 -24.07
C VAL A 329 6.69 19.62 -25.39
N THR A 330 6.94 18.58 -26.18
CA THR A 330 7.74 18.67 -27.39
C THR A 330 6.94 19.04 -28.66
N GLY A 331 5.61 18.92 -28.59
CA GLY A 331 4.72 19.06 -29.76
C GLY A 331 4.86 17.93 -30.79
N ARG A 332 5.68 16.91 -30.51
CA ARG A 332 5.97 15.80 -31.44
C ARG A 332 5.54 14.47 -30.84
N LYS A 333 4.80 13.69 -31.61
CA LYS A 333 4.43 12.32 -31.20
C LYS A 333 5.65 11.42 -31.18
N VAL A 334 5.78 10.64 -30.12
CA VAL A 334 6.75 9.53 -30.08
C VAL A 334 6.35 8.51 -31.15
N SER A 335 7.33 7.89 -31.80
CA SER A 335 7.01 6.93 -32.85
C SER A 335 6.32 5.70 -32.24
N GLN A 336 5.23 5.24 -32.84
CA GLN A 336 4.47 4.08 -32.38
C GLN A 336 5.34 2.81 -32.24
N ARG A 337 6.34 2.64 -33.11
CA ARG A 337 7.29 1.53 -33.04
C ARG A 337 8.13 1.60 -31.77
N PHE A 338 8.65 2.78 -31.45
CA PHE A 338 9.47 2.96 -30.24
C PHE A 338 8.65 2.75 -28.97
N GLU A 339 7.45 3.32 -28.91
CA GLU A 339 6.51 3.11 -27.79
C GLU A 339 6.16 1.62 -27.62
N GLY A 340 5.84 0.92 -28.74
CA GLY A 340 5.56 -0.50 -28.75
C GLY A 340 6.73 -1.36 -28.24
N TYR A 341 7.97 -1.08 -28.69
CA TYR A 341 9.15 -1.78 -28.19
C TYR A 341 9.41 -1.48 -26.70
N ALA A 342 9.29 -0.23 -26.29
CA ALA A 342 9.45 0.15 -24.88
C ALA A 342 8.46 -0.60 -23.99
N HIS A 343 7.18 -0.65 -24.38
CA HIS A 343 6.16 -1.40 -23.64
C HIS A 343 6.42 -2.92 -23.64
N ALA A 344 6.84 -3.49 -24.76
CA ALA A 344 7.15 -4.93 -24.84
C ALA A 344 8.34 -5.31 -23.92
N ILE A 345 9.41 -4.52 -23.95
CA ILE A 345 10.58 -4.73 -23.08
C ILE A 345 10.18 -4.51 -21.62
N GLY A 346 9.46 -3.43 -21.30
CA GLY A 346 8.96 -3.17 -19.94
C GLY A 346 8.10 -4.31 -19.41
N MET A 347 7.20 -4.86 -20.23
CA MET A 347 6.37 -6.01 -19.88
C MET A 347 7.23 -7.25 -19.60
N ALA A 348 8.21 -7.54 -20.45
CA ALA A 348 9.10 -8.68 -20.26
C ALA A 348 9.90 -8.55 -18.95
N LEU A 349 10.44 -7.34 -18.64
CA LEU A 349 11.14 -7.07 -17.39
C LEU A 349 10.22 -7.18 -16.17
N LEU A 350 9.00 -6.66 -16.26
CA LEU A 350 8.01 -6.74 -15.19
C LEU A 350 7.63 -8.20 -14.90
N LEU A 351 7.37 -8.99 -15.94
CA LEU A 351 7.06 -10.41 -15.80
C LEU A 351 8.24 -11.20 -15.21
N ALA A 352 9.47 -10.91 -15.63
CA ALA A 352 10.67 -11.50 -15.06
C ALA A 352 10.80 -11.16 -13.57
N LEU A 353 10.60 -9.90 -13.19
CA LEU A 353 10.63 -9.46 -11.79
C LEU A 353 9.55 -10.16 -10.96
N ILE A 354 8.31 -10.23 -11.47
CA ILE A 354 7.20 -10.94 -10.80
C ILE A 354 7.57 -12.42 -10.61
N ALA A 355 8.16 -13.06 -11.61
CA ALA A 355 8.58 -14.46 -11.52
C ALA A 355 9.64 -14.67 -10.43
N VAL A 356 10.66 -13.80 -10.36
CA VAL A 356 11.71 -13.86 -9.33
C VAL A 356 11.14 -13.67 -7.93
N ILE A 357 10.25 -12.67 -7.73
CA ILE A 357 9.63 -12.42 -6.44
C ILE A 357 8.70 -13.58 -6.06
N THR A 358 7.92 -14.11 -7.00
CA THR A 358 7.03 -15.26 -6.78
C THR A 358 7.82 -16.50 -6.37
N LEU A 359 8.96 -16.77 -7.03
CA LEU A 359 9.86 -17.87 -6.64
C LEU A 359 10.39 -17.66 -5.21
N SER A 360 10.80 -16.44 -4.87
CA SER A 360 11.23 -16.10 -3.51
C SER A 360 10.11 -16.33 -2.48
N ASP A 361 8.87 -15.95 -2.79
CA ASP A 361 7.71 -16.19 -1.91
C ASP A 361 7.47 -17.69 -1.69
N ILE A 362 7.55 -18.51 -2.76
CA ILE A 362 7.38 -19.95 -2.69
C ILE A 362 8.48 -20.60 -1.81
N ILE A 363 9.74 -20.20 -2.01
CA ILE A 363 10.86 -20.69 -1.20
C ILE A 363 10.65 -20.34 0.28
N ARG A 364 10.24 -19.09 0.59
CA ARG A 364 9.93 -18.67 1.96
C ARG A 364 8.78 -19.49 2.56
N PHE A 365 7.73 -19.72 1.78
CA PHE A 365 6.58 -20.51 2.21
C PHE A 365 6.97 -21.94 2.58
N ILE A 366 7.75 -22.61 1.73
CA ILE A 366 8.23 -23.98 1.98
C ILE A 366 9.18 -24.02 3.18
N SER A 367 10.01 -22.97 3.35
CA SER A 367 10.97 -22.86 4.48
C SER A 367 10.33 -22.45 5.80
N GLY A 368 9.01 -22.18 5.85
CA GLY A 368 8.29 -21.71 7.04
C GLY A 368 8.72 -20.33 7.54
N GLN A 369 9.40 -19.55 6.70
CA GLN A 369 9.83 -18.20 7.06
C GLN A 369 8.66 -17.19 6.93
N PRO A 370 8.43 -16.31 7.92
CA PRO A 370 7.39 -15.32 7.84
C PRO A 370 7.70 -14.27 6.77
N ILE A 371 6.66 -13.80 6.06
CA ILE A 371 6.78 -12.72 5.05
C ILE A 371 7.13 -11.40 5.74
N LEU A 372 6.44 -11.10 6.83
CA LEU A 372 6.75 -9.93 7.67
C LEU A 372 7.75 -10.32 8.75
N PRO A 373 8.76 -9.47 9.03
CA PRO A 373 9.63 -9.69 10.18
C PRO A 373 8.77 -9.75 11.45
N LYS A 374 9.09 -10.64 12.37
CA LYS A 374 8.46 -10.65 13.70
C LYS A 374 8.70 -9.28 14.36
N PRO A 375 7.69 -8.68 14.98
CA PRO A 375 7.82 -7.40 15.67
C PRO A 375 8.86 -7.44 16.78
#